data_775a6ac46512d83dce042947fac2ba20
#
_entry.id   775a6ac46512d83dce042947fac2ba20
#
_cell.length_a   1.000
_cell.length_b   1.000
_cell.length_c   1.000
_cell.angle_alpha   90.00
_cell.angle_beta   90.00
_cell.angle_gamma   90.00
#
_symmetry.space_group_name_H-M   'P 1'
#
loop_
_entity.id
_entity.type
_entity.pdbx_description
1 polymer ?
#
loop_
_entity_poly.entity_id
_entity_poly.type
_entity_poly.pdbx_seq_one_letter_code
_entity_poly.pdbx_strand_id
1 'polypeptide(L)'
;VFLNSDLSVGPESPMKDTGVRSAVREIGGRSVAFYGVTTPKKIEKSSAPDPDMTFTPAVETVNRLSAENSGKASIHVLVSHEGIEEDLGNAGKYNDIDIIVGGDSHSLCGGFGDYGLDGGCGYPAVLKNASGHLMCMVQANEYGKVIGDLLVSFDSGGNVISCSGRPFMPLDAAHAYFTDKGSEPGDPEAVRA
;
A
#
# COMPACT_ATOMS: atom_id res chain seq x y z
N VAL A 1 -14.87 4.58 5.85
CA VAL A 1 -14.87 3.13 6.13
C VAL A 1 -13.51 2.76 6.61
N PHE A 2 -13.41 2.13 7.77
CA PHE A 2 -12.18 1.51 8.24
C PHE A 2 -12.15 0.06 7.75
N LEU A 3 -11.02 -0.36 7.17
CA LEU A 3 -10.78 -1.74 6.77
C LEU A 3 -9.96 -2.43 7.85
N ASN A 4 -10.42 -3.57 8.33
CA ASN A 4 -9.75 -4.40 9.33
C ASN A 4 -9.91 -5.88 8.97
N SER A 5 -9.38 -6.29 7.84
CA SER A 5 -9.58 -7.63 7.30
C SER A 5 -9.07 -8.73 8.23
N ASP A 6 -7.91 -8.53 8.82
CA ASP A 6 -7.16 -9.49 9.64
C ASP A 6 -7.34 -9.34 11.15
N LEU A 7 -8.01 -8.27 11.61
CA LEU A 7 -8.23 -7.97 13.01
C LEU A 7 -9.62 -8.44 13.49
N SER A 8 -9.65 -9.09 14.63
CA SER A 8 -10.87 -9.34 15.40
C SER A 8 -10.74 -8.75 16.80
N VAL A 9 -11.80 -8.14 17.30
CA VAL A 9 -11.86 -7.51 18.62
C VAL A 9 -12.93 -8.16 19.48
N GLY A 10 -12.75 -8.11 20.78
CA GLY A 10 -13.69 -8.65 21.74
C GLY A 10 -15.04 -7.92 21.76
N PRO A 11 -16.08 -8.53 22.38
CA PRO A 11 -17.44 -7.98 22.39
C PRO A 11 -17.56 -6.66 23.15
N GLU A 12 -16.67 -6.37 24.08
CA GLU A 12 -16.64 -5.15 24.88
C GLU A 12 -15.69 -4.08 24.31
N SER A 13 -15.00 -4.36 23.22
CA SER A 13 -14.08 -3.41 22.61
C SER A 13 -14.82 -2.20 22.04
N PRO A 14 -14.32 -0.97 22.28
CA PRO A 14 -14.86 0.23 21.64
C PRO A 14 -14.68 0.25 20.12
N MET A 15 -13.84 -0.64 19.59
CA MET A 15 -13.62 -0.82 18.15
C MET A 15 -14.61 -1.82 17.51
N LYS A 16 -15.41 -2.51 18.30
CA LYS A 16 -16.49 -3.37 17.80
C LYS A 16 -17.37 -2.55 16.87
N ASP A 17 -17.69 -3.05 15.74
CA ASP A 17 -18.54 -2.40 14.72
C ASP A 17 -17.94 -1.14 14.04
N THR A 18 -16.67 -0.79 14.29
CA THR A 18 -16.03 0.39 13.65
C THR A 18 -15.45 0.09 12.27
N GLY A 19 -15.20 -1.17 11.92
CA GLY A 19 -14.56 -1.57 10.68
C GLY A 19 -15.33 -2.63 9.91
N VAL A 20 -14.95 -2.80 8.67
CA VAL A 20 -15.44 -3.87 7.80
C VAL A 20 -14.27 -4.71 7.30
N ARG A 21 -14.51 -6.02 7.07
CA ARG A 21 -13.46 -6.93 6.59
C ARG A 21 -13.08 -6.69 5.14
N SER A 22 -14.02 -6.24 4.32
CA SER A 22 -13.79 -5.83 2.94
C SER A 22 -14.83 -4.80 2.53
N ALA A 23 -14.53 -4.00 1.51
CA ALA A 23 -15.47 -3.04 0.93
C ALA A 23 -15.45 -3.15 -0.58
N VAL A 24 -16.61 -3.26 -1.21
CA VAL A 24 -16.73 -3.20 -2.67
C VAL A 24 -17.27 -1.83 -3.07
N ARG A 25 -16.67 -1.23 -4.11
CA ARG A 25 -17.05 0.07 -4.66
C ARG A 25 -17.07 0.05 -6.17
N GLU A 26 -18.01 0.77 -6.75
CA GLU A 26 -18.01 1.05 -8.19
C GLU A 26 -17.11 2.26 -8.48
N ILE A 27 -16.10 2.06 -9.31
CA ILE A 27 -15.13 3.07 -9.72
C ILE A 27 -14.96 3.00 -11.23
N GLY A 28 -15.33 4.06 -11.94
CA GLY A 28 -15.21 4.11 -13.40
C GLY A 28 -15.96 3.00 -14.14
N GLY A 29 -17.08 2.53 -13.60
CA GLY A 29 -17.87 1.43 -14.17
C GLY A 29 -17.28 0.04 -13.90
N ARG A 30 -16.37 -0.09 -12.96
CA ARG A 30 -15.78 -1.35 -12.51
C ARG A 30 -16.02 -1.54 -11.01
N SER A 31 -16.35 -2.76 -10.62
CA SER A 31 -16.45 -3.13 -9.20
C SER A 31 -15.07 -3.46 -8.65
N VAL A 32 -14.64 -2.71 -7.65
CA VAL A 32 -13.34 -2.84 -6.98
C VAL A 32 -13.53 -3.25 -5.53
N ALA A 33 -12.90 -4.34 -5.11
CA ALA A 33 -12.87 -4.79 -3.73
C ALA A 33 -11.60 -4.30 -3.02
N PHE A 34 -11.76 -3.82 -1.80
CA PHE A 34 -10.69 -3.34 -0.94
C PHE A 34 -10.57 -4.20 0.31
N TYR A 35 -9.34 -4.50 0.70
CA TYR A 35 -8.96 -5.23 1.91
C TYR A 35 -7.95 -4.39 2.68
N GLY A 36 -7.94 -4.48 4.01
CA GLY A 36 -6.98 -3.78 4.86
C GLY A 36 -6.33 -4.74 5.84
N VAL A 37 -5.00 -4.81 5.86
CA VAL A 37 -4.23 -5.62 6.80
C VAL A 37 -3.24 -4.77 7.58
N THR A 38 -2.91 -5.25 8.77
CA THR A 38 -2.02 -4.53 9.69
C THR A 38 -0.86 -5.40 10.15
N THR A 39 0.05 -4.82 10.95
CA THR A 39 1.24 -5.50 11.45
C THR A 39 1.06 -5.99 12.91
N PRO A 40 0.62 -7.26 13.13
CA PRO A 40 0.34 -7.78 14.47
C PRO A 40 1.51 -7.64 15.43
N LYS A 41 2.72 -7.99 14.97
CA LYS A 41 3.95 -7.98 15.78
C LYS A 41 4.27 -6.61 16.37
N LYS A 42 3.97 -5.52 15.68
CA LYS A 42 4.19 -4.16 16.18
C LYS A 42 3.08 -3.74 17.14
N ILE A 43 1.83 -4.07 16.83
CA ILE A 43 0.68 -3.75 17.67
C ILE A 43 0.84 -4.43 19.03
N GLU A 44 1.16 -5.71 19.05
CA GLU A 44 1.39 -6.47 20.29
C GLU A 44 2.51 -5.90 21.16
N LYS A 45 3.57 -5.35 20.54
CA LYS A 45 4.74 -4.82 21.27
C LYS A 45 4.59 -3.37 21.70
N SER A 46 3.93 -2.54 20.93
CA SER A 46 3.99 -1.08 21.08
C SER A 46 2.68 -0.41 21.43
N SER A 47 1.55 -1.10 21.27
CA SER A 47 0.23 -0.46 21.38
C SER A 47 -0.64 -0.97 22.53
N ALA A 48 -0.15 -1.93 23.33
CA ALA A 48 -0.90 -2.55 24.42
C ALA A 48 -2.36 -2.85 24.03
N PRO A 49 -2.58 -3.71 23.04
CA PRO A 49 -3.92 -4.01 22.53
C PRO A 49 -4.80 -4.62 23.61
N ASP A 50 -6.11 -4.54 23.43
CA ASP A 50 -7.06 -5.22 24.30
C ASP A 50 -6.74 -6.72 24.34
N PRO A 51 -6.87 -7.39 25.50
CA PRO A 51 -6.56 -8.82 25.66
C PRO A 51 -7.33 -9.73 24.69
N ASP A 52 -8.52 -9.31 24.27
CA ASP A 52 -9.41 -10.06 23.38
C ASP A 52 -9.16 -9.70 21.89
N MET A 53 -8.17 -8.87 21.60
CA MET A 53 -7.79 -8.55 20.22
C MET A 53 -6.98 -9.70 19.64
N THR A 54 -7.38 -10.17 18.47
CA THR A 54 -6.70 -11.27 17.77
C THR A 54 -6.47 -10.91 16.31
N PHE A 55 -5.40 -11.46 15.74
CA PHE A 55 -5.03 -11.29 14.35
C PHE A 55 -5.00 -12.64 13.63
N THR A 56 -5.52 -12.64 12.41
CA THR A 56 -5.41 -13.79 11.51
C THR A 56 -4.32 -13.48 10.49
N PRO A 57 -3.50 -14.47 10.06
CA PRO A 57 -2.48 -14.22 9.03
C PRO A 57 -3.04 -13.51 7.79
N ALA A 58 -2.36 -12.45 7.34
CA ALA A 58 -2.84 -11.58 6.27
C ALA A 58 -3.14 -12.37 4.97
N VAL A 59 -2.21 -13.23 4.53
CA VAL A 59 -2.37 -14.02 3.30
C VAL A 59 -3.60 -14.93 3.37
N GLU A 60 -3.80 -15.64 4.49
CA GLU A 60 -4.97 -16.52 4.69
C GLU A 60 -6.27 -15.72 4.63
N THR A 61 -6.30 -14.61 5.36
CA THR A 61 -7.48 -13.75 5.44
C THR A 61 -7.83 -13.13 4.10
N VAL A 62 -6.86 -12.55 3.42
CA VAL A 62 -7.08 -11.87 2.14
C VAL A 62 -7.48 -12.86 1.05
N ASN A 63 -6.86 -14.04 0.97
CA ASN A 63 -7.25 -15.08 0.02
C ASN A 63 -8.68 -15.57 0.24
N ARG A 64 -9.10 -15.74 1.49
CA ARG A 64 -10.50 -16.10 1.81
C ARG A 64 -11.47 -14.99 1.40
N LEU A 65 -11.16 -13.73 1.75
CA LEU A 65 -12.04 -12.60 1.44
C LEU A 65 -12.08 -12.28 -0.06
N SER A 66 -10.98 -12.44 -0.80
CA SER A 66 -10.98 -12.25 -2.25
C SER A 66 -11.83 -13.30 -2.94
N ALA A 67 -11.77 -14.56 -2.49
CA ALA A 67 -12.66 -15.63 -2.98
C ALA A 67 -14.13 -15.33 -2.69
N GLU A 68 -14.49 -14.82 -1.50
CA GLU A 68 -15.86 -14.41 -1.14
C GLU A 68 -16.38 -13.24 -1.99
N ASN A 69 -15.48 -12.44 -2.55
CA ASN A 69 -15.80 -11.29 -3.39
C ASN A 69 -15.59 -11.53 -4.90
N SER A 70 -15.12 -12.69 -5.34
CA SER A 70 -14.82 -12.99 -6.74
C SER A 70 -16.00 -12.79 -7.70
N GLY A 71 -17.24 -13.00 -7.23
CA GLY A 71 -18.46 -12.72 -7.99
C GLY A 71 -19.01 -11.29 -7.87
N LYS A 72 -18.35 -10.43 -7.07
CA LYS A 72 -18.82 -9.07 -6.74
C LYS A 72 -17.85 -7.99 -7.24
N ALA A 73 -16.59 -8.33 -7.43
CA ALA A 73 -15.55 -7.41 -7.89
C ALA A 73 -14.67 -8.08 -8.93
N SER A 74 -14.20 -7.28 -9.89
CA SER A 74 -13.26 -7.71 -10.92
C SER A 74 -11.84 -7.18 -10.69
N ILE A 75 -11.66 -6.31 -9.69
CA ILE A 75 -10.37 -5.73 -9.31
C ILE A 75 -10.26 -5.81 -7.79
N HIS A 76 -9.11 -6.26 -7.29
CA HIS A 76 -8.85 -6.49 -5.88
C HIS A 76 -7.65 -5.67 -5.40
N VAL A 77 -7.87 -4.76 -4.44
CA VAL A 77 -6.87 -3.85 -3.90
C VAL A 77 -6.62 -4.17 -2.42
N LEU A 78 -5.38 -4.44 -2.08
CA LEU A 78 -4.91 -4.60 -0.71
C LEU A 78 -4.27 -3.29 -0.22
N VAL A 79 -4.80 -2.73 0.86
CA VAL A 79 -4.19 -1.64 1.62
C VAL A 79 -3.43 -2.28 2.78
N SER A 80 -2.12 -2.29 2.71
CA SER A 80 -1.26 -3.00 3.65
C SER A 80 -0.53 -2.05 4.59
N HIS A 81 -0.45 -2.43 5.85
CA HIS A 81 0.42 -1.82 6.85
C HIS A 81 1.38 -2.85 7.47
N GLU A 82 1.88 -3.77 6.66
CA GLU A 82 2.82 -4.82 7.09
C GLU A 82 4.29 -4.45 6.86
N GLY A 83 4.57 -3.51 5.95
CA GLY A 83 5.90 -3.10 5.54
C GLY A 83 6.33 -3.73 4.22
N ILE A 84 7.30 -3.07 3.55
CA ILE A 84 7.72 -3.40 2.18
C ILE A 84 8.24 -4.84 2.04
N GLU A 85 8.99 -5.32 3.03
CA GLU A 85 9.58 -6.67 2.99
C GLU A 85 8.50 -7.76 3.10
N GLU A 86 7.53 -7.58 3.99
CA GLU A 86 6.41 -8.50 4.14
C GLU A 86 5.50 -8.46 2.90
N ASP A 87 5.20 -7.29 2.39
CA ASP A 87 4.39 -7.12 1.18
C ASP A 87 5.03 -7.80 -0.03
N LEU A 88 6.34 -7.59 -0.26
CA LEU A 88 7.09 -8.27 -1.32
C LEU A 88 7.15 -9.79 -1.12
N GLY A 89 7.39 -10.24 0.12
CA GLY A 89 7.48 -11.65 0.47
C GLY A 89 6.14 -12.40 0.38
N ASN A 90 5.02 -11.68 0.54
CA ASN A 90 3.67 -12.23 0.49
C ASN A 90 2.99 -12.09 -0.88
N ALA A 91 3.48 -11.23 -1.76
CA ALA A 91 2.89 -10.93 -3.06
C ALA A 91 2.51 -12.19 -3.86
N GLY A 92 3.47 -13.12 -4.04
CA GLY A 92 3.27 -14.37 -4.76
C GLY A 92 2.38 -15.41 -4.03
N LYS A 93 1.84 -15.09 -2.85
CA LYS A 93 0.95 -15.96 -2.07
C LYS A 93 -0.52 -15.53 -2.12
N TYR A 94 -0.79 -14.30 -2.58
CA TYR A 94 -2.16 -13.82 -2.80
C TYR A 94 -2.70 -14.38 -4.12
N ASN A 95 -3.90 -14.94 -4.10
CA ASN A 95 -4.50 -15.58 -5.29
C ASN A 95 -4.98 -14.56 -6.32
N ASP A 96 -5.71 -13.54 -5.88
CA ASP A 96 -6.47 -12.64 -6.75
C ASP A 96 -6.21 -11.15 -6.47
N ILE A 97 -5.12 -10.78 -5.79
CA ILE A 97 -4.79 -9.38 -5.57
C ILE A 97 -4.11 -8.81 -6.80
N ASP A 98 -4.58 -7.64 -7.23
CA ASP A 98 -4.10 -6.89 -8.40
C ASP A 98 -3.19 -5.73 -8.01
N ILE A 99 -3.49 -5.08 -6.88
CA ILE A 99 -2.75 -3.92 -6.40
C ILE A 99 -2.49 -4.06 -4.90
N ILE A 100 -1.25 -3.80 -4.48
CA ILE A 100 -0.88 -3.57 -3.08
C ILE A 100 -0.48 -2.11 -2.90
N VAL A 101 -1.14 -1.42 -1.98
CA VAL A 101 -0.74 -0.09 -1.50
C VAL A 101 -0.19 -0.28 -0.09
N GLY A 102 1.14 -0.27 0.01
CA GLY A 102 1.88 -0.59 1.24
C GLY A 102 2.13 0.62 2.14
N GLY A 103 2.48 0.32 3.38
CA GLY A 103 2.82 1.29 4.43
C GLY A 103 3.76 0.68 5.49
N ASP A 104 3.78 1.22 6.69
CA ASP A 104 4.51 0.80 7.89
C ASP A 104 6.03 1.01 7.85
N SER A 105 6.76 0.46 6.87
CA SER A 105 8.24 0.51 6.83
C SER A 105 8.79 1.86 6.41
N HIS A 106 7.95 2.83 6.06
CA HIS A 106 8.34 4.16 5.62
C HIS A 106 9.33 4.17 4.43
N SER A 107 9.28 3.13 3.60
CA SER A 107 10.25 2.94 2.52
C SER A 107 10.06 3.99 1.42
N LEU A 108 11.16 4.63 1.05
CA LEU A 108 11.22 5.50 -0.10
C LEU A 108 11.40 4.62 -1.35
N CYS A 109 10.33 4.46 -2.13
CA CYS A 109 10.37 3.70 -3.37
C CYS A 109 10.46 4.65 -4.56
N GLY A 110 11.31 4.33 -5.53
CA GLY A 110 11.51 5.12 -6.75
C GLY A 110 12.89 5.77 -6.86
N GLY A 111 13.11 6.51 -7.94
CA GLY A 111 14.38 7.16 -8.23
C GLY A 111 14.43 8.58 -7.66
N PHE A 112 15.14 8.77 -6.57
CA PHE A 112 15.38 10.07 -5.93
C PHE A 112 16.85 10.43 -5.85
N GLY A 113 17.70 9.79 -6.69
CA GLY A 113 19.13 9.99 -6.73
C GLY A 113 19.54 11.45 -6.99
N ASP A 114 18.77 12.18 -7.79
CA ASP A 114 18.99 13.61 -8.07
C ASP A 114 18.90 14.49 -6.80
N TYR A 115 18.20 14.01 -5.79
CA TYR A 115 18.08 14.65 -4.47
C TYR A 115 19.07 14.07 -3.44
N GLY A 116 19.98 13.18 -3.86
CA GLY A 116 20.92 12.52 -2.96
C GLY A 116 20.26 11.51 -2.01
N LEU A 117 19.07 11.01 -2.36
CA LEU A 117 18.33 10.04 -1.59
C LEU A 117 18.29 8.70 -2.34
N ASP A 118 18.60 7.61 -1.63
CA ASP A 118 18.51 6.27 -2.18
C ASP A 118 17.08 5.75 -1.98
N GLY A 119 16.42 5.43 -3.08
CA GLY A 119 15.18 4.69 -3.06
C GLY A 119 15.47 3.21 -2.77
N GLY A 120 14.91 2.71 -1.66
CA GLY A 120 15.12 1.31 -1.24
C GLY A 120 14.36 0.26 -2.06
N CYS A 121 13.51 0.69 -3.01
CA CYS A 121 12.63 -0.17 -3.82
C CYS A 121 12.25 0.50 -5.13
N GLY A 122 11.85 -0.33 -6.13
CA GLY A 122 11.27 0.17 -7.38
C GLY A 122 9.87 0.77 -7.18
N TYR A 123 9.45 1.67 -8.08
CA TYR A 123 8.10 2.23 -8.07
C TYR A 123 7.53 2.34 -9.50
N PRO A 124 6.39 1.70 -9.80
CA PRO A 124 5.81 0.63 -9.01
C PRO A 124 6.66 -0.64 -9.08
N ALA A 125 6.60 -1.51 -8.06
CA ALA A 125 7.09 -2.86 -8.19
C ALA A 125 6.06 -3.69 -8.98
N VAL A 126 6.51 -4.38 -10.03
CA VAL A 126 5.68 -5.24 -10.86
C VAL A 126 5.97 -6.69 -10.49
N LEU A 127 4.98 -7.36 -9.97
CA LEU A 127 5.07 -8.70 -9.39
C LEU A 127 4.08 -9.65 -10.06
N LYS A 128 4.02 -10.88 -9.58
CA LYS A 128 2.98 -11.85 -9.93
C LYS A 128 2.33 -12.39 -8.67
N ASN A 129 1.01 -12.49 -8.70
CA ASN A 129 0.25 -13.17 -7.67
C ASN A 129 0.35 -14.71 -7.80
N ALA A 130 -0.23 -15.46 -6.86
CA ALA A 130 -0.19 -16.93 -6.85
C ALA A 130 -0.84 -17.57 -8.10
N SER A 131 -1.79 -16.89 -8.73
CA SER A 131 -2.43 -17.33 -9.98
C SER A 131 -1.60 -17.01 -11.23
N GLY A 132 -0.43 -16.34 -11.06
CA GLY A 132 0.49 -15.99 -12.13
C GLY A 132 0.13 -14.71 -12.88
N HIS A 133 -0.91 -13.98 -12.48
CA HIS A 133 -1.30 -12.70 -13.05
C HIS A 133 -0.37 -11.58 -12.54
N LEU A 134 -0.22 -10.54 -13.36
CA LEU A 134 0.53 -9.35 -12.95
C LEU A 134 -0.17 -8.66 -11.79
N MET A 135 0.64 -8.08 -10.91
CA MET A 135 0.22 -7.30 -9.75
C MET A 135 1.13 -6.09 -9.60
N CYS A 136 0.57 -4.94 -9.26
CA CYS A 136 1.30 -3.71 -8.97
C CYS A 136 1.42 -3.49 -7.48
N MET A 137 2.61 -3.15 -7.00
CA MET A 137 2.82 -2.77 -5.61
C MET A 137 3.49 -1.41 -5.52
N VAL A 138 3.01 -0.57 -4.59
CA VAL A 138 3.52 0.78 -4.35
C VAL A 138 3.61 1.10 -2.86
N GLN A 139 4.59 1.92 -2.51
CA GLN A 139 4.71 2.57 -1.19
C GLN A 139 5.33 3.95 -1.36
N ALA A 140 4.82 4.95 -0.65
CA ALA A 140 5.15 6.36 -0.81
C ALA A 140 5.73 6.99 0.47
N ASN A 141 6.82 6.40 1.00
CA ASN A 141 7.53 6.93 2.18
C ASN A 141 6.61 7.16 3.39
N GLU A 142 6.80 8.27 4.12
CA GLU A 142 6.13 8.60 5.38
C GLU A 142 5.68 10.06 5.44
N TYR A 143 4.74 10.37 6.35
CA TYR A 143 4.33 11.72 6.74
C TYR A 143 3.95 12.66 5.58
N GLY A 144 3.46 12.12 4.48
CA GLY A 144 3.08 12.95 3.32
C GLY A 144 4.25 13.62 2.59
N LYS A 145 5.48 13.17 2.80
CA LYS A 145 6.68 13.68 2.12
C LYS A 145 6.73 13.33 0.64
N VAL A 146 6.07 12.24 0.27
CA VAL A 146 6.03 11.72 -1.10
C VAL A 146 4.58 11.46 -1.50
N ILE A 147 4.22 11.83 -2.72
CA ILE A 147 2.97 11.46 -3.35
C ILE A 147 3.28 10.38 -4.38
N GLY A 148 2.62 9.23 -4.25
CA GLY A 148 2.72 8.14 -5.21
C GLY A 148 1.63 8.24 -6.27
N ASP A 149 2.02 8.30 -7.54
CA ASP A 149 1.10 8.20 -8.67
C ASP A 149 1.24 6.82 -9.31
N LEU A 150 0.15 6.06 -9.36
CA LEU A 150 0.09 4.72 -9.94
C LEU A 150 -0.99 4.66 -11.01
N LEU A 151 -0.60 4.28 -12.21
CA LEU A 151 -1.49 3.99 -13.32
C LEU A 151 -1.46 2.48 -13.61
N VAL A 152 -2.61 1.84 -13.51
CA VAL A 152 -2.79 0.42 -13.81
C VAL A 152 -3.74 0.26 -14.98
N SER A 153 -3.33 -0.52 -15.99
CA SER A 153 -4.21 -0.90 -17.08
C SER A 153 -4.73 -2.31 -16.86
N PHE A 154 -6.01 -2.51 -17.14
CA PHE A 154 -6.69 -3.79 -16.98
C PHE A 154 -7.30 -4.25 -18.30
N ASP A 155 -7.36 -5.56 -18.52
CA ASP A 155 -8.14 -6.15 -19.60
C ASP A 155 -9.66 -6.12 -19.30
N SER A 156 -10.47 -6.65 -20.21
CA SER A 156 -11.92 -6.72 -20.03
C SER A 156 -12.34 -7.62 -18.86
N GLY A 157 -11.50 -8.58 -18.48
CA GLY A 157 -11.74 -9.51 -17.37
C GLY A 157 -11.35 -8.94 -16.00
N GLY A 158 -10.62 -7.80 -15.97
CA GLY A 158 -10.10 -7.21 -14.74
C GLY A 158 -8.65 -7.60 -14.43
N ASN A 159 -7.98 -8.39 -15.28
CA ASN A 159 -6.58 -8.73 -15.06
C ASN A 159 -5.66 -7.53 -15.36
N VAL A 160 -4.64 -7.34 -14.56
CA VAL A 160 -3.62 -6.31 -14.78
C VAL A 160 -2.83 -6.60 -16.06
N ILE A 161 -2.78 -5.63 -16.99
CA ILE A 161 -1.96 -5.65 -18.20
C ILE A 161 -0.62 -4.95 -17.98
N SER A 162 -0.65 -3.81 -17.27
CA SER A 162 0.55 -3.01 -17.01
C SER A 162 0.44 -2.18 -15.75
N CYS A 163 1.58 -1.94 -15.12
CA CYS A 163 1.76 -1.00 -14.03
C CYS A 163 2.74 0.09 -14.48
N SER A 164 2.38 1.34 -14.29
CA SER A 164 3.26 2.48 -14.51
C SER A 164 2.97 3.56 -13.48
N GLY A 165 3.83 4.55 -13.38
CA GLY A 165 3.68 5.62 -12.42
C GLY A 165 5.02 6.09 -11.87
N ARG A 166 4.97 7.07 -11.01
CA ARG A 166 6.15 7.62 -10.34
C ARG A 166 5.79 8.22 -8.99
N PRO A 167 6.68 8.13 -8.03
CA PRO A 167 6.58 8.93 -6.82
C PRO A 167 7.14 10.32 -7.10
N PHE A 168 6.63 11.34 -6.44
CA PHE A 168 7.17 12.69 -6.47
C PHE A 168 7.09 13.36 -5.11
N MET A 169 8.11 14.19 -4.81
CA MET A 169 8.13 15.02 -3.62
C MET A 169 7.55 16.39 -3.97
N PRO A 170 6.48 16.83 -3.27
CA PRO A 170 5.99 18.18 -3.41
C PRO A 170 6.99 19.14 -2.70
N LEU A 171 8.00 19.59 -3.43
CA LEU A 171 9.00 20.55 -2.90
C LEU A 171 8.46 21.97 -3.08
N ASP A 172 8.47 22.75 -2.01
CA ASP A 172 8.32 24.19 -2.11
C ASP A 172 9.63 24.79 -2.66
N ALA A 173 9.56 25.55 -3.73
CA ALA A 173 10.71 26.24 -4.31
C ALA A 173 11.43 27.18 -3.33
N ALA A 174 10.76 27.61 -2.26
CA ALA A 174 11.33 28.45 -1.20
C ALA A 174 12.02 27.64 -0.09
N HIS A 175 11.79 26.33 -0.01
CA HIS A 175 12.33 25.45 1.03
C HIS A 175 12.86 24.17 0.38
N ALA A 176 14.04 24.27 -0.23
CA ALA A 176 14.78 23.09 -0.68
C ALA A 176 15.26 22.30 0.57
N TYR A 177 14.39 21.49 1.13
CA TYR A 177 14.62 20.70 2.35
C TYR A 177 15.74 19.67 2.21
N PHE A 178 16.34 19.52 1.03
CA PHE A 178 17.33 18.50 0.72
C PHE A 178 18.64 19.03 0.14
N THR A 179 18.91 20.32 0.25
CA THR A 179 20.18 20.89 -0.17
C THR A 179 21.20 20.93 0.96
N ASP A 180 21.35 19.87 1.72
CA ASP A 180 22.49 19.79 2.65
C ASP A 180 23.76 19.24 1.98
N LYS A 181 24.02 19.71 0.77
CA LYS A 181 25.32 19.62 0.12
C LYS A 181 25.92 21.02 -0.17
N GLY A 182 25.69 21.98 0.73
CA GLY A 182 26.41 23.23 0.74
C GLY A 182 25.87 24.35 -0.14
N SER A 183 24.62 24.26 -0.58
CA SER A 183 23.93 25.42 -1.17
C SER A 183 23.09 26.13 -0.12
N GLU A 184 23.16 27.43 -0.08
CA GLU A 184 22.38 28.29 0.81
C GLU A 184 20.86 28.06 0.56
N PRO A 185 20.02 28.08 1.60
CA PRO A 185 18.55 27.97 1.43
C PRO A 185 18.08 29.16 0.57
N GLY A 186 17.52 28.88 -0.58
CA GLY A 186 16.91 29.89 -1.43
C GLY A 186 17.48 30.04 -2.83
N ASP A 187 18.35 29.15 -3.31
CA ASP A 187 18.76 29.16 -4.71
C ASP A 187 17.66 28.54 -5.61
N PRO A 188 16.93 29.37 -6.40
CA PRO A 188 15.87 28.90 -7.27
C PRO A 188 16.35 28.09 -8.49
N GLU A 189 17.67 28.04 -8.78
CA GLU A 189 18.21 27.24 -9.88
C GLU A 189 18.47 25.79 -9.49
N ALA A 190 18.64 25.48 -8.19
CA ALA A 190 18.80 24.12 -7.70
C ALA A 190 17.55 23.23 -7.88
N VAL A 191 16.39 23.82 -8.18
CA VAL A 191 15.10 23.13 -8.34
C VAL A 191 14.79 22.81 -9.81
N ARG A 192 15.62 23.23 -10.76
CA ARG A 192 15.36 23.09 -12.21
C ARG A 192 16.25 22.08 -12.94
N ALA A 193 17.09 21.35 -12.22
CA ALA A 193 17.95 20.31 -12.79
C ALA A 193 17.30 18.93 -12.73
#